data_98570abe53d3228b27e7ff5d1e3ddf89
#
_entry.id   98570abe53d3228b27e7ff5d1e3ddf89
#
_cell.length_a   1.000
_cell.length_b   1.000
_cell.length_c   1.000
_cell.angle_alpha   90.00
_cell.angle_beta   90.00
_cell.angle_gamma   90.00
#
_symmetry.space_group_name_H-M   'P 1'
#
loop_
_entity.id
_entity.type
_entity.pdbx_description
1 polymer ?
#
loop_
_entity_poly.entity_id
_entity_poly.type
_entity_poly.pdbx_seq_one_letter_code
_entity_poly.pdbx_strand_id
1 'polypeptide(L)'
;NHTQIDNIVIVASEMWQGYIMSWIGKDNLSKFSGFAPAGSSRQHSIVNGLIKAKSIGAVADDNIIIHDAARPNVSERIISQCMDRLSEYDGAMPVLPVKDTIYLSENGENITSLLNRDQLYAGQAPESFKYGKYLEIHNGMTEDDLSKVRGSSEIAYKHGLKICMIPGDECNYKITTKEDLNKFIREMEEH
;
A
#
# COMPACT_ATOMS: atom_id res chain seq x y z
N ASN A 1 -2.52 -9.13 13.63
CA ASN A 1 -1.92 -10.47 13.98
C ASN A 1 -2.12 -11.53 12.89
N HIS A 2 -2.07 -11.16 11.61
CA HIS A 2 -2.23 -12.06 10.48
C HIS A 2 -1.12 -13.13 10.47
N THR A 3 -1.47 -14.42 10.25
CA THR A 3 -0.52 -15.55 10.39
C THR A 3 0.61 -15.53 9.37
N GLN A 4 0.38 -15.04 8.15
CA GLN A 4 1.39 -14.94 7.09
C GLN A 4 2.30 -13.70 7.20
N ILE A 5 2.13 -12.87 8.24
CA ILE A 5 2.98 -11.69 8.47
C ILE A 5 3.91 -11.99 9.65
N ASP A 6 5.21 -11.94 9.43
CA ASP A 6 6.21 -12.20 10.47
C ASP A 6 6.68 -10.93 11.16
N ASN A 7 6.88 -9.86 10.38
CA ASN A 7 7.44 -8.59 10.84
C ASN A 7 6.61 -7.40 10.35
N ILE A 8 6.49 -6.38 11.19
CA ILE A 8 5.84 -5.10 10.85
C ILE A 8 6.83 -3.97 11.08
N VAL A 9 7.15 -3.26 10.01
CA VAL A 9 7.93 -2.01 10.04
C VAL A 9 6.97 -0.84 9.85
N ILE A 10 7.04 0.13 10.74
CA ILE A 10 6.23 1.35 10.63
C ILE A 10 7.12 2.49 10.13
N VAL A 11 6.75 3.06 8.99
CA VAL A 11 7.43 4.25 8.46
C VAL A 11 6.74 5.49 9.01
N ALA A 12 7.45 6.22 9.88
CA ALA A 12 6.91 7.40 10.55
C ALA A 12 7.99 8.44 10.80
N SER A 13 7.59 9.74 10.77
CA SER A 13 8.48 10.80 11.22
C SER A 13 8.76 10.67 12.73
N GLU A 14 9.95 11.06 13.14
CA GLU A 14 10.45 10.89 14.50
C GLU A 14 9.50 11.47 15.57
N MET A 15 8.89 12.62 15.27
CA MET A 15 7.95 13.27 16.18
C MET A 15 6.70 12.42 16.53
N TRP A 16 6.31 11.47 15.66
CA TRP A 16 5.15 10.61 15.89
C TRP A 16 5.49 9.26 16.50
N GLN A 17 6.76 8.84 16.49
CA GLN A 17 7.13 7.49 16.91
C GLN A 17 6.80 7.24 18.40
N GLY A 18 7.05 8.22 19.27
CA GLY A 18 6.68 8.11 20.68
C GLY A 18 5.18 7.92 20.91
N TYR A 19 4.36 8.66 20.18
CA TYR A 19 2.90 8.52 20.23
C TYR A 19 2.45 7.13 19.72
N ILE A 20 2.97 6.69 18.58
CA ILE A 20 2.69 5.36 18.01
C ILE A 20 3.10 4.25 18.98
N MET A 21 4.28 4.36 19.59
CA MET A 21 4.76 3.39 20.59
C MET A 21 3.81 3.28 21.79
N SER A 22 3.19 4.37 22.22
CA SER A 22 2.24 4.34 23.33
C SER A 22 0.98 3.49 23.04
N TRP A 23 0.61 3.36 21.78
CA TRP A 23 -0.48 2.48 21.32
C TRP A 23 -0.02 1.03 21.10
N ILE A 24 1.12 0.83 20.43
CA ILE A 24 1.70 -0.50 20.20
C ILE A 24 1.90 -1.24 21.53
N GLY A 25 2.42 -0.53 22.55
CA GLY A 25 2.63 -1.13 23.88
C GLY A 25 1.33 -1.56 24.57
N LYS A 26 0.21 -0.87 24.32
CA LYS A 26 -1.11 -1.26 24.87
C LYS A 26 -1.67 -2.49 24.17
N ASP A 27 -1.50 -2.61 22.87
CA ASP A 27 -2.08 -3.67 22.05
C ASP A 27 -1.17 -4.89 21.91
N ASN A 28 0.00 -4.88 22.55
CA ASN A 28 0.99 -5.95 22.53
C ASN A 28 1.29 -6.48 21.10
N LEU A 29 1.65 -5.56 20.20
CA LEU A 29 1.96 -5.90 18.80
C LEU A 29 3.29 -6.66 18.71
N SER A 30 3.25 -7.98 18.88
CA SER A 30 4.42 -8.86 18.97
C SER A 30 5.29 -8.87 17.70
N LYS A 31 4.71 -8.52 16.55
CA LYS A 31 5.39 -8.50 15.23
C LYS A 31 6.04 -7.17 14.90
N PHE A 32 5.91 -6.16 15.76
CA PHE A 32 6.53 -4.87 15.53
C PHE A 32 8.05 -4.99 15.57
N SER A 33 8.71 -4.66 14.46
CA SER A 33 10.15 -4.83 14.26
C SER A 33 10.89 -3.48 14.11
N GLY A 34 10.22 -2.39 14.48
CA GLY A 34 10.80 -1.07 14.57
C GLY A 34 10.29 -0.06 13.56
N PHE A 35 10.83 1.13 13.65
CA PHE A 35 10.52 2.24 12.76
C PHE A 35 11.53 2.36 11.62
N ALA A 36 11.06 2.86 10.48
CA ALA A 36 11.87 3.48 9.45
C ALA A 36 11.53 4.98 9.38
N PRO A 37 12.47 5.85 9.02
CA PRO A 37 12.22 7.28 8.91
C PRO A 37 11.26 7.57 7.75
N ALA A 38 10.40 8.57 7.92
CA ALA A 38 9.62 9.10 6.81
C ALA A 38 10.56 9.75 5.78
N GLY A 39 10.25 9.57 4.50
CA GLY A 39 10.94 10.22 3.38
C GLY A 39 10.27 11.53 2.98
N SER A 40 10.87 12.24 2.04
CA SER A 40 10.33 13.47 1.44
C SER A 40 9.08 13.24 0.59
N SER A 41 8.85 11.99 0.17
CA SER A 41 7.67 11.55 -0.56
C SER A 41 7.21 10.17 -0.06
N ARG A 42 6.01 9.70 -0.53
CA ARG A 42 5.53 8.34 -0.26
C ARG A 42 6.55 7.30 -0.74
N GLN A 43 7.15 7.50 -1.91
CA GLN A 43 8.09 6.53 -2.47
C GLN A 43 9.40 6.49 -1.67
N HIS A 44 9.95 7.64 -1.24
CA HIS A 44 11.09 7.66 -0.33
C HIS A 44 10.79 6.97 1.00
N SER A 45 9.58 7.16 1.52
CA SER A 45 9.14 6.44 2.73
C SER A 45 9.13 4.93 2.52
N ILE A 46 8.68 4.45 1.35
CA ILE A 46 8.71 3.03 1.00
C ILE A 46 10.15 2.52 0.92
N VAL A 47 11.04 3.25 0.25
CA VAL A 47 12.49 2.89 0.19
C VAL A 47 13.07 2.74 1.58
N ASN A 48 12.80 3.68 2.49
CA ASN A 48 13.26 3.61 3.88
C ASN A 48 12.69 2.36 4.60
N GLY A 49 11.43 2.01 4.34
CA GLY A 49 10.82 0.78 4.83
C GLY A 49 11.51 -0.49 4.29
N LEU A 50 11.84 -0.52 2.98
CA LEU A 50 12.56 -1.63 2.36
C LEU A 50 13.99 -1.80 2.95
N ILE A 51 14.70 -0.69 3.17
CA ILE A 51 16.02 -0.68 3.81
C ILE A 51 15.92 -1.20 5.24
N LYS A 52 14.90 -0.77 5.98
CA LYS A 52 14.64 -1.27 7.33
C LYS A 52 14.33 -2.76 7.33
N ALA A 53 13.51 -3.26 6.40
CA ALA A 53 13.24 -4.68 6.24
C ALA A 53 14.53 -5.48 6.04
N LYS A 54 15.44 -5.00 5.17
CA LYS A 54 16.77 -5.60 4.99
C LYS A 54 17.57 -5.64 6.31
N SER A 55 17.54 -4.57 7.08
CA SER A 55 18.31 -4.45 8.34
C SER A 55 17.83 -5.41 9.44
N ILE A 56 16.60 -5.89 9.35
CA ILE A 56 16.01 -6.87 10.26
C ILE A 56 16.01 -8.30 9.71
N GLY A 57 16.69 -8.53 8.57
CA GLY A 57 16.94 -9.86 8.04
C GLY A 57 16.16 -10.26 6.80
N ALA A 58 15.39 -9.36 6.17
CA ALA A 58 14.70 -9.70 4.93
C ALA A 58 15.69 -10.09 3.82
N VAL A 59 15.39 -11.20 3.13
CA VAL A 59 16.15 -11.75 2.02
C VAL A 59 15.39 -11.66 0.70
N ALA A 60 16.07 -11.86 -0.43
CA ALA A 60 15.48 -11.64 -1.75
C ALA A 60 14.21 -12.47 -2.04
N ASP A 61 14.14 -13.67 -1.48
CA ASP A 61 13.00 -14.58 -1.68
C ASP A 61 11.81 -14.31 -0.76
N ASP A 62 11.95 -13.38 0.19
CA ASP A 62 10.84 -12.96 1.04
C ASP A 62 9.78 -12.17 0.27
N ASN A 63 8.61 -12.10 0.86
CA ASN A 63 7.52 -11.28 0.38
C ASN A 63 7.38 -10.03 1.25
N ILE A 64 6.95 -8.93 0.64
CA ILE A 64 6.68 -7.69 1.33
C ILE A 64 5.25 -7.21 1.04
N ILE A 65 4.62 -6.66 2.06
CA ILE A 65 3.34 -5.94 1.95
C ILE A 65 3.58 -4.47 2.27
N ILE A 66 3.10 -3.60 1.38
CA ILE A 66 3.08 -2.15 1.57
C ILE A 66 1.63 -1.73 1.81
N HIS A 67 1.37 -1.18 2.99
CA HIS A 67 0.03 -0.78 3.39
C HIS A 67 -0.04 0.69 3.79
N ASP A 68 -1.13 1.34 3.40
CA ASP A 68 -1.41 2.72 3.81
C ASP A 68 -2.00 2.72 5.24
N ALA A 69 -1.34 3.36 6.20
CA ALA A 69 -1.86 3.52 7.57
C ALA A 69 -3.24 4.22 7.63
N ALA A 70 -3.60 4.97 6.59
CA ALA A 70 -4.91 5.59 6.45
C ALA A 70 -6.02 4.65 5.96
N ARG A 71 -5.78 3.32 5.87
CA ARG A 71 -6.80 2.30 5.57
C ARG A 71 -6.91 1.31 6.73
N PRO A 72 -7.55 1.70 7.84
CA PRO A 72 -7.59 0.86 9.04
C PRO A 72 -8.42 -0.42 8.86
N ASN A 73 -9.37 -0.46 7.92
CA ASN A 73 -10.32 -1.56 7.72
C ASN A 73 -9.84 -2.63 6.73
N VAL A 74 -8.53 -2.85 6.62
CA VAL A 74 -8.04 -3.95 5.80
C VAL A 74 -8.43 -5.30 6.41
N SER A 75 -9.10 -6.15 5.64
CA SER A 75 -9.51 -7.49 6.09
C SER A 75 -8.36 -8.49 5.95
N GLU A 76 -8.35 -9.53 6.83
CA GLU A 76 -7.43 -10.66 6.72
C GLU A 76 -7.53 -11.36 5.35
N ARG A 77 -8.74 -11.43 4.77
CA ARG A 77 -8.96 -11.97 3.43
C ARG A 77 -8.11 -11.27 2.38
N ILE A 78 -8.07 -9.93 2.39
CA ILE A 78 -7.29 -9.15 1.41
C ILE A 78 -5.80 -9.44 1.59
N ILE A 79 -5.30 -9.48 2.83
CA ILE A 79 -3.90 -9.78 3.12
C ILE A 79 -3.53 -11.18 2.62
N SER A 80 -4.33 -12.20 2.99
CA SER A 80 -4.12 -13.57 2.54
C SER A 80 -4.09 -13.67 1.01
N GLN A 81 -5.09 -13.11 0.33
CA GLN A 81 -5.16 -13.17 -1.13
C GLN A 81 -3.96 -12.46 -1.79
N CYS A 82 -3.51 -11.32 -1.27
CA CYS A 82 -2.31 -10.67 -1.76
C CYS A 82 -1.07 -11.56 -1.64
N MET A 83 -0.91 -12.24 -0.50
CA MET A 83 0.24 -13.12 -0.26
C MET A 83 0.19 -14.37 -1.12
N ASP A 84 -0.96 -15.02 -1.21
CA ASP A 84 -1.13 -16.28 -1.97
C ASP A 84 -0.79 -16.11 -3.46
N ARG A 85 -1.11 -14.93 -4.03
CA ARG A 85 -0.81 -14.63 -5.44
C ARG A 85 0.68 -14.50 -5.75
N LEU A 86 1.52 -14.27 -4.76
CA LEU A 86 2.97 -14.17 -4.97
C LEU A 86 3.63 -15.51 -5.35
N SER A 87 2.92 -16.62 -5.25
CA SER A 87 3.39 -17.91 -5.78
C SER A 87 3.46 -17.92 -7.33
N GLU A 88 2.60 -17.14 -8.00
CA GLU A 88 2.45 -17.13 -9.46
C GLU A 88 2.83 -15.78 -10.09
N TYR A 89 2.79 -14.69 -9.31
CA TYR A 89 3.00 -13.32 -9.75
C TYR A 89 4.14 -12.66 -8.98
N ASP A 90 4.64 -11.54 -9.51
CA ASP A 90 5.67 -10.74 -8.85
C ASP A 90 5.10 -9.76 -7.83
N GLY A 91 3.82 -9.47 -7.95
CA GLY A 91 3.06 -8.64 -7.03
C GLY A 91 1.56 -8.86 -7.14
N ALA A 92 0.82 -8.41 -6.14
CA ALA A 92 -0.65 -8.41 -6.15
C ALA A 92 -1.20 -7.17 -5.43
N MET A 93 -2.36 -6.71 -5.88
CA MET A 93 -3.05 -5.57 -5.30
C MET A 93 -4.58 -5.74 -5.34
N PRO A 94 -5.31 -5.30 -4.31
CA PRO A 94 -6.75 -5.26 -4.35
C PRO A 94 -7.24 -4.10 -5.23
N VAL A 95 -8.31 -4.35 -5.96
CA VAL A 95 -8.94 -3.36 -6.84
C VAL A 95 -10.46 -3.40 -6.72
N LEU A 96 -11.09 -2.26 -6.97
CA LEU A 96 -12.55 -2.14 -7.13
C LEU A 96 -12.87 -1.77 -8.58
N PRO A 97 -13.87 -2.41 -9.21
CA PRO A 97 -14.39 -1.94 -10.49
C PRO A 97 -14.90 -0.50 -10.36
N VAL A 98 -14.62 0.33 -11.33
CA VAL A 98 -15.15 1.70 -11.37
C VAL A 98 -16.64 1.67 -11.69
N LYS A 99 -17.47 2.29 -10.85
CA LYS A 99 -18.93 2.32 -10.98
C LYS A 99 -19.43 3.50 -11.81
N ASP A 100 -18.75 4.64 -11.70
CA ASP A 100 -19.14 5.88 -12.38
C ASP A 100 -18.64 5.92 -13.83
N THR A 101 -19.28 6.76 -14.65
CA THR A 101 -18.80 7.06 -15.99
C THR A 101 -17.55 7.93 -15.90
N ILE A 102 -16.46 7.51 -16.53
CA ILE A 102 -15.17 8.22 -16.48
C ILE A 102 -14.93 8.94 -17.81
N TYR A 103 -14.70 10.23 -17.69
CA TYR A 103 -14.34 11.12 -18.80
C TYR A 103 -12.87 11.49 -18.72
N LEU A 104 -12.16 11.45 -19.84
CA LEU A 104 -10.83 12.04 -19.95
C LEU A 104 -10.97 13.51 -20.33
N SER A 105 -10.21 14.36 -19.66
CA SER A 105 -10.09 15.79 -19.99
C SER A 105 -8.65 16.24 -19.77
N GLU A 106 -8.10 16.98 -20.73
CA GLU A 106 -6.74 17.52 -20.62
C GLU A 106 -6.71 18.85 -19.83
N ASN A 107 -7.79 19.60 -19.85
CA ASN A 107 -7.88 20.94 -19.24
C ASN A 107 -8.91 21.03 -18.09
N GLY A 108 -9.64 19.95 -17.78
CA GLY A 108 -10.69 19.92 -16.78
C GLY A 108 -12.02 20.57 -17.20
N GLU A 109 -12.12 21.13 -18.40
CA GLU A 109 -13.31 21.84 -18.90
C GLU A 109 -14.03 21.08 -20.01
N ASN A 110 -13.29 20.50 -20.93
CA ASN A 110 -13.83 19.80 -22.09
C ASN A 110 -13.55 18.31 -22.02
N ILE A 111 -14.54 17.52 -22.42
CA ILE A 111 -14.38 16.07 -22.55
C ILE A 111 -13.52 15.77 -23.79
N THR A 112 -12.38 15.12 -23.59
CA THR A 112 -11.50 14.68 -24.67
C THR A 112 -11.84 13.26 -25.11
N SER A 113 -12.21 12.39 -24.17
CA SER A 113 -12.56 10.99 -24.45
C SER A 113 -13.45 10.40 -23.37
N LEU A 114 -14.24 9.40 -23.73
CA LEU A 114 -14.99 8.54 -22.82
C LEU A 114 -14.21 7.23 -22.63
N LEU A 115 -13.91 6.88 -21.38
CA LEU A 115 -13.21 5.63 -21.08
C LEU A 115 -14.21 4.50 -20.89
N ASN A 116 -13.83 3.30 -21.35
CA ASN A 116 -14.64 2.11 -21.11
C ASN A 116 -14.49 1.68 -19.64
N ARG A 117 -15.47 2.02 -18.80
CA ARG A 117 -15.43 1.75 -17.35
C ARG A 117 -15.33 0.26 -17.03
N ASP A 118 -15.80 -0.65 -17.90
CA ASP A 118 -15.72 -2.09 -17.66
C ASP A 118 -14.28 -2.63 -17.66
N GLN A 119 -13.33 -1.80 -18.10
CA GLN A 119 -11.89 -2.08 -18.10
C GLN A 119 -11.13 -1.23 -17.06
N LEU A 120 -11.84 -0.45 -16.23
CA LEU A 120 -11.23 0.44 -15.27
C LEU A 120 -11.41 -0.08 -13.85
N TYR A 121 -10.31 -0.08 -13.11
CA TYR A 121 -10.25 -0.53 -11.73
C TYR A 121 -9.54 0.51 -10.86
N ALA A 122 -10.12 0.80 -9.70
CA ALA A 122 -9.51 1.64 -8.68
C ALA A 122 -8.65 0.77 -7.74
N GLY A 123 -7.35 1.04 -7.68
CA GLY A 123 -6.42 0.32 -6.82
C GLY A 123 -6.58 0.67 -5.34
N GLN A 124 -6.42 -0.34 -4.48
CA GLN A 124 -6.35 -0.17 -3.03
C GLN A 124 -5.01 -0.68 -2.49
N ALA A 125 -4.67 -0.33 -1.25
CA ALA A 125 -3.66 -1.02 -0.47
C ALA A 125 -4.35 -2.09 0.41
N PRO A 126 -3.63 -3.16 0.83
CA PRO A 126 -2.19 -3.38 0.68
C PRO A 126 -1.77 -3.80 -0.74
N GLU A 127 -0.53 -3.48 -1.09
CA GLU A 127 0.13 -3.96 -2.29
C GLU A 127 1.24 -4.92 -1.88
N SER A 128 1.29 -6.13 -2.43
CA SER A 128 2.31 -7.13 -2.11
C SER A 128 3.28 -7.35 -3.27
N PHE A 129 4.54 -7.64 -2.94
CA PHE A 129 5.59 -7.88 -3.93
C PHE A 129 6.59 -8.91 -3.43
N LYS A 130 7.30 -9.56 -4.36
CA LYS A 130 8.55 -10.27 -4.06
C LYS A 130 9.62 -9.26 -3.68
N TYR A 131 10.13 -9.35 -2.46
CA TYR A 131 10.99 -8.32 -1.86
C TYR A 131 12.22 -8.01 -2.71
N GLY A 132 12.98 -9.03 -3.13
CA GLY A 132 14.21 -8.84 -3.89
C GLY A 132 13.98 -8.09 -5.20
N LYS A 133 12.97 -8.50 -5.99
CA LYS A 133 12.62 -7.85 -7.25
C LYS A 133 12.20 -6.40 -7.05
N TYR A 134 11.39 -6.15 -6.03
CA TYR A 134 10.89 -4.81 -5.76
C TYR A 134 12.00 -3.87 -5.24
N LEU A 135 12.89 -4.38 -4.39
CA LEU A 135 14.07 -3.65 -3.92
C LEU A 135 15.04 -3.30 -5.07
N GLU A 136 15.27 -4.23 -5.99
CA GLU A 136 16.16 -4.02 -7.16
C GLU A 136 15.68 -2.85 -8.02
N ILE A 137 14.38 -2.77 -8.29
CA ILE A 137 13.79 -1.64 -9.02
C ILE A 137 14.12 -0.32 -8.32
N HIS A 138 13.91 -0.23 -7.01
CA HIS A 138 14.15 1.00 -6.26
C HIS A 138 15.63 1.39 -6.19
N ASN A 139 16.55 0.42 -6.17
CA ASN A 139 17.99 0.68 -6.22
C ASN A 139 18.43 1.29 -7.56
N GLY A 140 17.68 1.06 -8.63
CA GLY A 140 17.95 1.63 -9.97
C GLY A 140 17.29 3.00 -10.22
N MET A 141 16.44 3.50 -9.30
CA MET A 141 15.70 4.74 -9.49
C MET A 141 16.44 5.96 -8.95
N THR A 142 16.33 7.07 -9.67
CA THR A 142 16.81 8.37 -9.20
C THR A 142 15.78 9.05 -8.29
N GLU A 143 16.18 10.09 -7.56
CA GLU A 143 15.28 10.94 -6.77
C GLU A 143 14.14 11.54 -7.63
N ASP A 144 14.44 11.92 -8.86
CA ASP A 144 13.46 12.47 -9.81
C ASP A 144 12.44 11.41 -10.23
N ASP A 145 12.88 10.18 -10.48
CA ASP A 145 11.98 9.06 -10.79
C ASP A 145 11.02 8.77 -9.63
N LEU A 146 11.55 8.70 -8.41
CA LEU A 146 10.76 8.47 -7.20
C LEU A 146 9.72 9.56 -6.96
N SER A 147 10.01 10.81 -7.34
CA SER A 147 9.09 11.95 -7.16
C SER A 147 7.90 11.92 -8.11
N LYS A 148 8.05 11.32 -9.28
CA LYS A 148 7.04 11.29 -10.36
C LYS A 148 6.04 10.15 -10.24
N VAL A 149 6.31 9.16 -9.41
CA VAL A 149 5.47 7.97 -9.28
C VAL A 149 4.44 8.15 -8.18
N ARG A 150 3.21 7.72 -8.43
CA ARG A 150 2.09 7.87 -7.51
C ARG A 150 1.71 6.59 -6.77
N GLY A 151 2.04 5.41 -7.31
CA GLY A 151 1.65 4.10 -6.77
C GLY A 151 2.78 3.08 -6.76
N SER A 152 2.78 2.17 -5.80
CA SER A 152 3.79 1.11 -5.69
C SER A 152 3.69 0.12 -6.85
N SER A 153 2.46 -0.27 -7.20
CA SER A 153 2.19 -1.16 -8.34
C SER A 153 2.46 -0.48 -9.69
N GLU A 154 2.36 0.86 -9.77
CA GLU A 154 2.74 1.62 -10.98
C GLU A 154 4.24 1.45 -11.28
N ILE A 155 5.10 1.59 -10.26
CA ILE A 155 6.53 1.35 -10.41
C ILE A 155 6.79 -0.08 -10.88
N ALA A 156 6.24 -1.05 -10.15
CA ALA A 156 6.42 -2.46 -10.44
C ALA A 156 6.01 -2.81 -11.89
N TYR A 157 4.84 -2.34 -12.31
CA TYR A 157 4.34 -2.55 -13.67
C TYR A 157 5.24 -1.92 -14.74
N LYS A 158 5.66 -0.66 -14.56
CA LYS A 158 6.56 0.05 -15.49
C LYS A 158 7.92 -0.65 -15.64
N HIS A 159 8.36 -1.39 -14.64
CA HIS A 159 9.59 -2.17 -14.68
C HIS A 159 9.37 -3.65 -15.04
N GLY A 160 8.20 -3.98 -15.59
CA GLY A 160 7.92 -5.29 -16.18
C GLY A 160 7.54 -6.39 -15.19
N LEU A 161 7.26 -6.05 -13.92
CA LEU A 161 6.75 -7.04 -12.98
C LEU A 161 5.30 -7.43 -13.33
N LYS A 162 4.99 -8.71 -13.18
CA LYS A 162 3.62 -9.24 -13.35
C LYS A 162 2.82 -8.98 -12.10
N ILE A 163 1.85 -8.06 -12.17
CA ILE A 163 1.00 -7.69 -11.04
C ILE A 163 -0.39 -8.29 -11.22
N CYS A 164 -0.83 -9.05 -10.21
CA CYS A 164 -2.17 -9.62 -10.15
C CYS A 164 -3.14 -8.65 -9.48
N MET A 165 -4.31 -8.46 -10.06
CA MET A 165 -5.43 -7.78 -9.41
C MET A 165 -6.29 -8.81 -8.65
N ILE A 166 -6.62 -8.53 -7.39
CA ILE A 166 -7.55 -9.32 -6.58
C ILE A 166 -8.77 -8.47 -6.22
N PRO A 167 -9.92 -9.09 -5.89
CA PRO A 167 -11.09 -8.36 -5.44
C PRO A 167 -10.80 -7.55 -4.16
N GLY A 168 -11.01 -6.24 -4.23
CA GLY A 168 -10.92 -5.33 -3.09
C GLY A 168 -12.15 -5.38 -2.19
N ASP A 169 -12.29 -4.36 -1.36
CA ASP A 169 -13.40 -4.20 -0.43
C ASP A 169 -13.75 -2.71 -0.30
N GLU A 170 -15.03 -2.37 -0.41
CA GLU A 170 -15.48 -0.98 -0.25
C GLU A 170 -15.24 -0.46 1.18
N CYS A 171 -15.24 -1.35 2.18
CA CYS A 171 -14.90 -0.99 3.56
C CYS A 171 -13.42 -0.67 3.75
N ASN A 172 -12.54 -1.11 2.84
CA ASN A 172 -11.11 -0.79 2.85
C ASN A 172 -10.81 0.57 2.18
N TYR A 173 -11.65 1.57 2.46
CA TYR A 173 -11.44 2.92 1.94
C TYR A 173 -10.30 3.65 2.65
N LYS A 174 -9.75 4.66 2.01
CA LYS A 174 -8.67 5.49 2.56
C LYS A 174 -9.28 6.70 3.27
N ILE A 175 -8.95 6.89 4.53
CA ILE A 175 -9.34 8.09 5.28
C ILE A 175 -8.45 9.25 4.81
N THR A 176 -9.03 10.17 4.04
CA THR A 176 -8.33 11.33 3.46
C THR A 176 -9.02 12.65 3.78
N THR A 177 -10.30 12.60 4.11
CA THR A 177 -11.12 13.75 4.45
C THR A 177 -11.70 13.62 5.86
N LYS A 178 -12.24 14.72 6.38
CA LYS A 178 -12.96 14.71 7.66
C LYS A 178 -14.24 13.87 7.58
N GLU A 179 -14.86 13.83 6.43
CA GLU A 179 -16.05 13.02 6.14
C GLU A 179 -15.71 11.52 6.21
N ASP A 180 -14.57 11.09 5.66
CA ASP A 180 -14.09 9.69 5.76
C ASP A 180 -13.84 9.31 7.22
N LEU A 181 -13.22 10.20 8.00
CA LEU A 181 -12.99 9.97 9.42
C LEU A 181 -14.29 9.86 10.19
N ASN A 182 -15.26 10.75 9.95
CA ASN A 182 -16.57 10.69 10.60
C ASN A 182 -17.34 9.42 10.22
N LYS A 183 -17.19 8.96 8.97
CA LYS A 183 -17.76 7.67 8.53
C LYS A 183 -17.13 6.53 9.32
N PHE A 184 -15.79 6.48 9.40
CA PHE A 184 -15.06 5.45 10.14
C PHE A 184 -15.46 5.40 11.62
N ILE A 185 -15.58 6.55 12.30
CA ILE A 185 -15.99 6.61 13.70
C ILE A 185 -17.39 6.00 13.88
N ARG A 186 -18.35 6.34 13.02
CA ARG A 186 -19.70 5.75 13.10
C ARG A 186 -19.71 4.24 12.91
N GLU A 187 -18.93 3.74 11.93
CA GLU A 187 -18.81 2.30 11.68
C GLU A 187 -18.22 1.56 12.89
N MET A 188 -17.28 2.19 13.61
CA MET A 188 -16.68 1.60 14.83
C MET A 188 -17.62 1.63 16.04
N GLU A 189 -18.59 2.56 16.10
CA GLU A 189 -19.58 2.65 17.16
C GLU A 189 -20.75 1.65 16.98
N GLU A 190 -20.96 1.16 15.75
CA GLU A 190 -22.02 0.20 15.41
C GLU A 190 -21.58 -1.27 15.60
N HIS A 191 -20.30 -1.53 15.85
CA HIS A 191 -19.68 -2.85 16.06
C HIS A 191 -19.12 -2.99 17.48
#